data_bdacfb2761cd95cdad44dbe6c0b0bffd
#
_entry.id   bdacfb2761cd95cdad44dbe6c0b0bffd
#
_cell.length_a   1.000
_cell.length_b   1.000
_cell.length_c   1.000
_cell.angle_alpha   90.00
_cell.angle_beta   90.00
_cell.angle_gamma   90.00
#
_symmetry.space_group_name_H-M   'P 1'
#
loop_
_entity.id
_entity.type
_entity.pdbx_description
1 polymer ?
#
loop_
_entity_poly.entity_id
_entity_poly.type
_entity_poly.pdbx_seq_one_letter_code
_entity_poly.pdbx_strand_id
1 'polypeptide(L)'
;MKQLNINKLQNSLRVKFLKSKVNMIAPETIYFSKDTKIGKNVTIEPYVVIGSKVKIGNNVIIKSFSHLENCKIENKVEIGPYARIRPGTTLKEGSKIGNFVEIKKSTLGKKSKVNHLTYIGDTSIGKSVNVGAGTITCNYD
;
A
#
# COMPACT_ATOMS: atom_id res chain seq x y z
N MET A 1 -17.78 0.69 24.56
CA MET A 1 -18.33 1.79 23.71
C MET A 1 -17.39 2.14 22.58
N LYS A 2 -16.16 2.51 22.88
CA LYS A 2 -15.16 2.88 21.86
C LYS A 2 -14.92 1.77 20.84
N GLN A 3 -14.79 0.52 21.29
CA GLN A 3 -14.57 -0.63 20.41
C GLN A 3 -15.77 -0.91 19.50
N LEU A 4 -16.99 -0.74 19.99
CA LEU A 4 -18.20 -0.89 19.18
C LEU A 4 -18.23 0.13 18.04
N ASN A 5 -17.83 1.38 18.30
CA ASN A 5 -17.81 2.42 17.27
C ASN A 5 -16.77 2.11 16.20
N ILE A 6 -15.62 1.60 16.58
CA ILE A 6 -14.59 1.17 15.63
C ILE A 6 -15.11 0.03 14.76
N ASN A 7 -15.73 -0.97 15.34
CA ASN A 7 -16.28 -2.11 14.59
C ASN A 7 -17.36 -1.67 13.61
N LYS A 8 -18.26 -0.79 14.03
CA LYS A 8 -19.31 -0.25 13.14
C LYS A 8 -18.70 0.49 11.95
N LEU A 9 -17.70 1.33 12.20
CA LEU A 9 -17.03 2.06 11.15
C LEU A 9 -16.35 1.11 10.16
N GLN A 10 -15.59 0.15 10.65
CA GLN A 10 -14.91 -0.81 9.78
C GLN A 10 -15.90 -1.63 8.96
N ASN A 11 -16.98 -2.11 9.57
CA ASN A 11 -18.01 -2.85 8.83
C ASN A 11 -18.65 -2.01 7.74
N SER A 12 -18.92 -0.74 8.03
CA SER A 12 -19.47 0.20 7.04
C SER A 12 -18.52 0.41 5.86
N LEU A 13 -17.23 0.60 6.13
CA LEU A 13 -16.21 0.78 5.09
C LEU A 13 -16.04 -0.48 4.24
N ARG A 14 -16.02 -1.64 4.88
CA ARG A 14 -15.91 -2.93 4.17
C ARG A 14 -17.09 -3.14 3.23
N VAL A 15 -18.31 -2.86 3.67
CA VAL A 15 -19.49 -2.95 2.83
C VAL A 15 -19.42 -1.98 1.66
N LYS A 16 -19.00 -0.74 1.92
CA LYS A 16 -18.81 0.28 0.87
C LYS A 16 -17.88 -0.22 -0.24
N PHE A 17 -16.73 -0.77 0.13
CA PHE A 17 -15.75 -1.22 -0.84
C PHE A 17 -16.17 -2.53 -1.53
N LEU A 18 -16.85 -3.42 -0.85
CA LEU A 18 -17.44 -4.60 -1.49
C LEU A 18 -18.46 -4.20 -2.56
N LYS A 19 -19.29 -3.20 -2.27
CA LYS A 19 -20.26 -2.69 -3.26
C LYS A 19 -19.58 -2.04 -4.46
N SER A 20 -18.43 -1.41 -4.27
CA SER A 20 -17.65 -0.85 -5.38
C SER A 20 -16.72 -1.88 -6.03
N LYS A 21 -16.93 -3.16 -5.73
CA LYS A 21 -16.24 -4.29 -6.35
C LYS A 21 -14.74 -4.36 -6.06
N VAL A 22 -14.32 -3.87 -4.90
CA VAL A 22 -12.99 -4.19 -4.39
C VAL A 22 -12.99 -5.67 -4.02
N ASN A 23 -12.03 -6.41 -4.55
CA ASN A 23 -11.91 -7.83 -4.27
C ASN A 23 -11.14 -8.03 -2.95
N MET A 24 -11.85 -8.44 -1.92
CA MET A 24 -11.27 -8.71 -0.60
C MET A 24 -11.49 -10.18 -0.25
N ILE A 25 -10.40 -10.92 -0.06
CA ILE A 25 -10.47 -12.36 0.24
C ILE A 25 -11.08 -12.59 1.63
N ALA A 26 -10.71 -11.76 2.60
CA ALA A 26 -11.23 -11.82 3.97
C ALA A 26 -11.49 -10.41 4.48
N PRO A 27 -12.64 -9.82 4.12
CA PRO A 27 -12.90 -8.40 4.45
C PRO A 27 -12.79 -8.09 5.93
N GLU A 28 -13.17 -9.01 6.81
CA GLU A 28 -13.11 -8.85 8.26
C GLU A 28 -11.70 -8.67 8.81
N THR A 29 -10.67 -8.98 8.02
CA THR A 29 -9.27 -8.84 8.42
C THR A 29 -8.61 -7.56 7.92
N ILE A 30 -9.32 -6.76 7.13
CA ILE A 30 -8.78 -5.55 6.51
C ILE A 30 -9.30 -4.33 7.26
N TYR A 31 -8.40 -3.41 7.60
CA TYR A 31 -8.77 -2.16 8.25
C TYR A 31 -8.55 -0.98 7.30
N PHE A 32 -9.58 -0.13 7.20
CA PHE A 32 -9.57 1.06 6.36
C PHE A 32 -9.65 2.32 7.18
N SER A 33 -9.28 3.45 6.59
CA SER A 33 -9.54 4.77 7.13
C SER A 33 -10.78 5.37 6.47
N LYS A 34 -11.40 6.35 7.13
CA LYS A 34 -12.58 7.04 6.56
C LYS A 34 -12.27 7.69 5.22
N ASP A 35 -11.06 8.16 5.04
CA ASP A 35 -10.63 8.88 3.84
C ASP A 35 -9.97 7.98 2.78
N THR A 36 -10.00 6.68 2.96
CA THR A 36 -9.43 5.74 1.98
C THR A 36 -10.15 5.87 0.64
N LYS A 37 -9.36 6.01 -0.43
CA LYS A 37 -9.88 6.05 -1.81
C LYS A 37 -9.30 4.89 -2.59
N ILE A 38 -10.18 4.13 -3.24
CA ILE A 38 -9.79 2.92 -3.98
C ILE A 38 -10.43 2.94 -5.35
N GLY A 39 -9.63 2.72 -6.38
CA GLY A 39 -10.08 2.64 -7.76
C GLY A 39 -10.73 1.30 -8.11
N LYS A 40 -10.74 0.99 -9.40
CA LYS A 40 -11.39 -0.21 -9.94
C LYS A 40 -10.43 -1.39 -10.01
N ASN A 41 -10.99 -2.60 -9.89
CA ASN A 41 -10.25 -3.86 -10.04
C ASN A 41 -9.04 -3.95 -9.09
N VAL A 42 -9.27 -3.60 -7.83
CA VAL A 42 -8.27 -3.69 -6.77
C VAL A 42 -8.49 -4.96 -5.97
N THR A 43 -7.42 -5.68 -5.68
CA THR A 43 -7.45 -6.88 -4.84
C THR A 43 -6.66 -6.63 -3.57
N ILE A 44 -7.27 -6.94 -2.44
CA ILE A 44 -6.64 -6.79 -1.13
C ILE A 44 -6.70 -8.15 -0.40
N GLU A 45 -5.54 -8.68 -0.08
CA GLU A 45 -5.41 -9.95 0.63
C GLU A 45 -5.66 -9.76 2.14
N PRO A 46 -5.79 -10.85 2.91
CA PRO A 46 -6.05 -10.76 4.35
C PRO A 46 -4.98 -10.00 5.13
N TYR A 47 -5.39 -9.40 6.24
CA TYR A 47 -4.52 -8.73 7.20
C TYR A 47 -3.73 -7.55 6.62
N VAL A 48 -4.44 -6.70 5.89
CA VAL A 48 -3.89 -5.44 5.38
C VAL A 48 -4.46 -4.28 6.20
N VAL A 49 -3.59 -3.33 6.55
CA VAL A 49 -3.99 -2.11 7.24
C VAL A 49 -3.78 -0.92 6.32
N ILE A 50 -4.85 -0.16 6.09
CA ILE A 50 -4.79 1.06 5.30
C ILE A 50 -5.09 2.24 6.22
N GLY A 51 -4.05 2.98 6.55
CA GLY A 51 -4.14 4.15 7.41
C GLY A 51 -4.69 5.37 6.68
N SER A 52 -4.59 6.52 7.31
CA SER A 52 -5.14 7.75 6.77
C SER A 52 -4.42 8.23 5.51
N LYS A 53 -5.14 8.99 4.68
CA LYS A 53 -4.60 9.67 3.49
C LYS A 53 -3.96 8.71 2.49
N VAL A 54 -4.61 7.59 2.22
CA VAL A 54 -4.16 6.63 1.20
C VAL A 54 -5.09 6.70 0.00
N LYS A 55 -4.49 6.87 -1.17
CA LYS A 55 -5.21 6.84 -2.45
C LYS A 55 -4.66 5.71 -3.30
N ILE A 56 -5.53 4.79 -3.68
CA ILE A 56 -5.18 3.61 -4.47
C ILE A 56 -5.84 3.70 -5.83
N GLY A 57 -5.06 3.56 -6.88
CA GLY A 57 -5.53 3.59 -8.26
C GLY A 57 -6.21 2.29 -8.69
N ASN A 58 -6.21 2.06 -10.00
CA ASN A 58 -6.87 0.90 -10.61
C ASN A 58 -5.91 -0.28 -10.78
N ASN A 59 -6.43 -1.49 -10.77
CA ASN A 59 -5.66 -2.71 -11.04
C ASN A 59 -4.48 -2.89 -10.07
N VAL A 60 -4.69 -2.53 -8.82
CA VAL A 60 -3.67 -2.65 -7.76
C VAL A 60 -3.88 -3.94 -6.98
N ILE A 61 -2.80 -4.57 -6.59
CA ILE A 61 -2.82 -5.76 -5.73
C ILE A 61 -2.05 -5.43 -4.46
N ILE A 62 -2.71 -5.59 -3.32
CA ILE A 62 -2.08 -5.43 -2.00
C ILE A 62 -2.10 -6.77 -1.30
N LYS A 63 -0.93 -7.33 -1.06
CA LYS A 63 -0.76 -8.65 -0.47
C LYS A 63 -0.70 -8.59 1.06
N SER A 64 -0.94 -9.73 1.68
CA SER A 64 -1.11 -9.88 3.12
C SER A 64 -0.01 -9.25 3.96
N PHE A 65 -0.40 -8.78 5.13
CA PHE A 65 0.49 -8.20 6.15
C PHE A 65 1.21 -6.95 5.67
N SER A 66 0.56 -6.18 4.79
CA SER A 66 1.09 -4.88 4.36
C SER A 66 0.39 -3.76 5.09
N HIS A 67 1.13 -2.64 5.31
CA HIS A 67 0.64 -1.48 6.03
C HIS A 67 0.94 -0.22 5.21
N LEU A 68 -0.10 0.51 4.84
CA LEU A 68 0.00 1.72 4.05
C LEU A 68 -0.49 2.93 4.85
N GLU A 69 0.21 4.05 4.73
CA GLU A 69 -0.16 5.28 5.42
C GLU A 69 0.29 6.50 4.61
N ASN A 70 -0.61 7.45 4.42
CA ASN A 70 -0.35 8.74 3.75
C ASN A 70 0.53 8.57 2.50
N CYS A 71 0.00 7.85 1.52
CA CYS A 71 0.73 7.54 0.30
C CYS A 71 -0.20 7.50 -0.91
N LYS A 72 0.39 7.61 -2.08
CA LYS A 72 -0.31 7.53 -3.35
C LYS A 72 0.17 6.30 -4.11
N ILE A 73 -0.77 5.43 -4.43
CA ILE A 73 -0.52 4.21 -5.19
C ILE A 73 -1.18 4.36 -6.56
N GLU A 74 -0.38 4.44 -7.61
CA GLU A 74 -0.90 4.60 -8.96
C GLU A 74 -1.38 3.25 -9.53
N ASN A 75 -1.83 3.25 -10.79
CA ASN A 75 -2.40 2.06 -11.39
C ASN A 75 -1.40 0.92 -11.54
N LYS A 76 -1.89 -0.31 -11.48
CA LYS A 76 -1.11 -1.53 -11.76
C LYS A 76 0.08 -1.73 -10.82
N VAL A 77 0.01 -1.20 -9.62
CA VAL A 77 1.04 -1.40 -8.59
C VAL A 77 0.75 -2.69 -7.83
N GLU A 78 1.80 -3.40 -7.47
CA GLU A 78 1.71 -4.59 -6.63
C GLU A 78 2.55 -4.37 -5.36
N ILE A 79 1.94 -4.61 -4.19
CA ILE A 79 2.56 -4.34 -2.89
C ILE A 79 2.48 -5.60 -2.02
N GLY A 80 3.61 -5.96 -1.43
CA GLY A 80 3.69 -7.01 -0.43
C GLY A 80 4.06 -8.39 -0.97
N PRO A 81 3.90 -9.41 -0.15
CA PRO A 81 3.46 -9.35 1.25
C PRO A 81 4.50 -8.73 2.19
N TYR A 82 4.09 -8.41 3.42
CA TYR A 82 4.98 -7.83 4.43
C TYR A 82 5.70 -6.56 3.95
N ALA A 83 4.95 -5.61 3.42
CA ALA A 83 5.48 -4.33 2.97
C ALA A 83 4.92 -3.19 3.83
N ARG A 84 5.77 -2.19 4.08
CA ARG A 84 5.35 -0.99 4.80
C ARG A 84 5.58 0.23 3.94
N ILE A 85 4.49 0.91 3.58
CA ILE A 85 4.55 2.15 2.80
C ILE A 85 4.19 3.29 3.73
N ARG A 86 5.20 4.10 4.02
CA ARG A 86 5.10 5.17 5.01
C ARG A 86 4.76 6.52 4.37
N PRO A 87 4.41 7.52 5.22
CA PRO A 87 3.99 8.83 4.73
C PRO A 87 4.93 9.49 3.72
N GLY A 88 4.33 10.18 2.76
CA GLY A 88 5.05 10.93 1.75
C GLY A 88 5.52 10.11 0.56
N THR A 89 5.07 8.88 0.43
CA THR A 89 5.50 7.96 -0.63
C THR A 89 4.52 7.97 -1.80
N THR A 90 5.05 7.98 -3.00
CA THR A 90 4.30 7.76 -4.24
C THR A 90 4.89 6.56 -4.98
N LEU A 91 4.04 5.58 -5.26
CA LEU A 91 4.39 4.42 -6.10
C LEU A 91 3.74 4.62 -7.46
N LYS A 92 4.57 4.84 -8.48
CA LYS A 92 4.08 5.12 -9.82
C LYS A 92 3.63 3.87 -10.55
N GLU A 93 2.94 4.05 -11.66
CA GLU A 93 2.26 3.00 -12.41
C GLU A 93 3.17 1.81 -12.69
N GLY A 94 2.64 0.63 -12.41
CA GLY A 94 3.32 -0.64 -12.68
C GLY A 94 4.51 -0.96 -11.79
N SER A 95 4.78 -0.14 -10.78
CA SER A 95 5.85 -0.44 -9.83
C SER A 95 5.49 -1.63 -8.93
N LYS A 96 6.51 -2.30 -8.41
CA LYS A 96 6.33 -3.48 -7.57
C LYS A 96 7.16 -3.39 -6.31
N ILE A 97 6.50 -3.58 -5.18
CA ILE A 97 7.11 -3.63 -3.86
C ILE A 97 6.92 -5.03 -3.31
N GLY A 98 8.00 -5.71 -3.01
CA GLY A 98 7.95 -7.08 -2.51
C GLY A 98 8.05 -7.18 -0.98
N ASN A 99 8.42 -8.36 -0.50
CA ASN A 99 8.39 -8.68 0.91
C ASN A 99 9.54 -8.06 1.71
N PHE A 100 9.22 -7.66 2.92
CA PHE A 100 10.15 -7.04 3.87
C PHE A 100 10.79 -5.77 3.29
N VAL A 101 9.96 -4.96 2.66
CA VAL A 101 10.36 -3.66 2.09
C VAL A 101 9.65 -2.56 2.85
N GLU A 102 10.41 -1.54 3.21
CA GLU A 102 9.87 -0.33 3.83
C GLU A 102 10.26 0.87 2.97
N ILE A 103 9.27 1.71 2.63
CA ILE A 103 9.48 2.92 1.83
C ILE A 103 8.89 4.11 2.55
N LYS A 104 9.68 5.17 2.68
CA LYS A 104 9.28 6.40 3.37
C LYS A 104 9.66 7.61 2.54
N LYS A 105 8.73 8.55 2.39
CA LYS A 105 8.97 9.86 1.78
C LYS A 105 9.79 9.76 0.48
N SER A 106 9.35 8.87 -0.40
CA SER A 106 10.08 8.53 -1.62
C SER A 106 9.14 8.41 -2.80
N THR A 107 9.69 8.52 -3.99
CA THR A 107 8.96 8.25 -5.23
C THR A 107 9.62 7.09 -5.95
N LEU A 108 8.85 6.05 -6.20
CA LEU A 108 9.28 4.92 -7.01
C LEU A 108 8.72 5.08 -8.43
N GLY A 109 9.59 5.19 -9.42
CA GLY A 109 9.23 5.45 -10.80
C GLY A 109 8.46 4.31 -11.46
N LYS A 110 7.88 4.59 -12.62
CA LYS A 110 7.07 3.61 -13.36
C LYS A 110 7.83 2.32 -13.61
N LYS A 111 7.17 1.18 -13.38
CA LYS A 111 7.71 -0.17 -13.60
C LYS A 111 8.99 -0.48 -12.84
N SER A 112 9.36 0.33 -11.86
CA SER A 112 10.49 0.03 -11.00
C SER A 112 10.13 -1.00 -9.95
N LYS A 113 11.11 -1.79 -9.52
CA LYS A 113 10.88 -2.90 -8.61
C LYS A 113 11.82 -2.84 -7.42
N VAL A 114 11.25 -3.01 -6.23
CA VAL A 114 11.97 -3.18 -4.98
C VAL A 114 11.42 -4.46 -4.35
N ASN A 115 12.03 -5.60 -4.65
CA ASN A 115 11.40 -6.88 -4.41
C ASN A 115 11.65 -7.50 -3.03
N HIS A 116 12.79 -7.23 -2.40
CA HIS A 116 13.18 -7.95 -1.18
C HIS A 116 14.02 -7.12 -0.23
N LEU A 117 13.76 -7.25 1.09
CA LEU A 117 14.68 -6.89 2.17
C LEU A 117 15.37 -5.54 1.95
N THR A 118 14.60 -4.47 1.79
CA THR A 118 15.13 -3.18 1.38
C THR A 118 14.47 -2.04 2.17
N TYR A 119 15.25 -1.03 2.52
CA TYR A 119 14.73 0.23 3.04
C TYR A 119 15.03 1.37 2.05
N ILE A 120 13.99 2.07 1.62
CA ILE A 120 14.08 3.26 0.77
C ILE A 120 13.51 4.45 1.53
N GLY A 121 14.35 5.43 1.83
CA GLY A 121 13.94 6.64 2.51
C GLY A 121 14.43 7.90 1.81
N ASP A 122 13.57 8.90 1.71
CA ASP A 122 13.91 10.23 1.16
C ASP A 122 14.60 10.15 -0.20
N THR A 123 14.11 9.27 -1.08
CA THR A 123 14.78 8.90 -2.34
C THR A 123 13.81 9.02 -3.51
N SER A 124 14.33 9.41 -4.65
CA SER A 124 13.59 9.35 -5.92
C SER A 124 14.25 8.30 -6.82
N ILE A 125 13.46 7.29 -7.19
CA ILE A 125 13.91 6.21 -8.07
C ILE A 125 13.23 6.40 -9.42
N GLY A 126 14.03 6.38 -10.49
CA GLY A 126 13.53 6.54 -11.85
C GLY A 126 12.70 5.35 -12.32
N LYS A 127 12.30 5.37 -13.59
CA LYS A 127 11.49 4.30 -14.16
C LYS A 127 12.32 3.08 -14.52
N SER A 128 11.70 1.90 -14.44
CA SER A 128 12.28 0.62 -14.84
C SER A 128 13.61 0.29 -14.14
N VAL A 129 13.74 0.77 -12.89
CA VAL A 129 14.88 0.44 -12.03
C VAL A 129 14.57 -0.81 -11.23
N ASN A 130 15.54 -1.68 -11.10
CA ASN A 130 15.44 -2.86 -10.25
C ASN A 130 16.40 -2.72 -9.07
N VAL A 131 15.86 -2.54 -7.87
CA VAL A 131 16.67 -2.38 -6.66
C VAL A 131 16.99 -3.74 -6.08
N GLY A 132 18.27 -4.01 -5.88
CA GLY A 132 18.75 -5.29 -5.34
C GLY A 132 18.38 -5.47 -3.88
N ALA A 133 18.25 -6.73 -3.46
CA ALA A 133 17.96 -7.09 -2.07
C ALA A 133 19.05 -6.59 -1.12
N GLY A 134 18.64 -6.21 0.09
CA GLY A 134 19.56 -5.73 1.11
C GLY A 134 19.99 -4.27 0.93
N THR A 135 19.34 -3.53 0.04
CA THR A 135 19.63 -2.11 -0.17
C THR A 135 19.06 -1.28 0.98
N ILE A 136 19.87 -0.38 1.48
CA ILE A 136 19.46 0.59 2.49
C ILE A 136 19.90 1.98 2.01
N THR A 137 18.95 2.88 1.79
CA THR A 137 19.29 4.27 1.51
C THR A 137 19.59 4.98 2.82
N CYS A 138 20.69 5.72 2.85
CA CYS A 138 21.09 6.48 4.03
C CYS A 138 20.85 7.96 3.77
N ASN A 139 20.10 8.58 4.67
CA ASN A 139 19.81 10.01 4.58
C ASN A 139 19.85 10.61 5.98
N TYR A 140 21.05 10.92 6.43
CA TYR A 140 21.28 11.57 7.72
C TYR A 140 21.63 13.04 7.52
N ASP A 141 20.96 13.86 8.25
CA ASP A 141 21.33 15.28 8.40
C ASP A 141 22.16 15.49 9.66
#